data_c9ffecc12e6c4d5b83c7c42800ffd305
#
_entry.id   c9ffecc12e6c4d5b83c7c42800ffd305
#
_cell.length_a   1.000
_cell.length_b   1.000
_cell.length_c   1.000
_cell.angle_alpha   90.00
_cell.angle_beta   90.00
_cell.angle_gamma   90.00
#
_symmetry.space_group_name_H-M   'P 1'
#
loop_
_entity.id
_entity.type
_entity.pdbx_description
1 polymer ?
#
loop_
_entity_poly.entity_id
_entity_poly.type
_entity_poly.pdbx_seq_one_letter_code
_entity_poly.pdbx_strand_id
1 'polypeptide(L)'
;MSQAIDAYLDYLRDVRRMSPNTVVSYARDLGALTEYASKHHKRVEALDRRDLEAFARRLMANGLSPRSVARAVACVRGFYRFLLGEKKVAADPAEDLRAPRAWPALPTYLDLEAVDRLLAQPDVSEPRGLRDKALIEVLYATGLRVSELLALKPGDINLEAG
;
A
#
# COMPACT_ATOMS: atom_id res chain seq x y z
N MET A 1 -4.83 -17.19 9.75
CA MET A 1 -5.17 -16.98 8.31
C MET A 1 -5.32 -18.36 7.68
N SER A 2 -5.88 -18.51 6.47
CA SER A 2 -5.92 -19.84 5.83
C SER A 2 -4.52 -20.18 5.29
N GLN A 3 -4.16 -21.47 5.32
CA GLN A 3 -2.87 -21.97 4.78
C GLN A 3 -2.63 -21.50 3.33
N ALA A 4 -3.69 -21.29 2.55
CA ALA A 4 -3.61 -20.82 1.18
C ALA A 4 -3.15 -19.35 1.09
N ILE A 5 -3.59 -18.52 2.03
CA ILE A 5 -3.19 -17.10 2.11
C ILE A 5 -1.72 -17.00 2.52
N ASP A 6 -1.30 -17.78 3.52
CA ASP A 6 0.09 -17.77 3.97
C ASP A 6 1.02 -18.18 2.83
N ALA A 7 0.70 -19.26 2.10
CA ALA A 7 1.44 -19.68 0.92
C ALA A 7 1.50 -18.61 -0.19
N TYR A 8 0.42 -17.87 -0.41
CA TYR A 8 0.43 -16.78 -1.39
C TYR A 8 1.30 -15.60 -0.94
N LEU A 9 1.27 -15.24 0.34
CA LEU A 9 2.12 -14.17 0.87
C LEU A 9 3.61 -14.54 0.80
N ASP A 10 3.96 -15.80 1.05
CA ASP A 10 5.31 -16.32 0.86
C ASP A 10 5.72 -16.29 -0.62
N TYR A 11 4.84 -16.72 -1.53
CA TYR A 11 5.06 -16.59 -2.97
C TYR A 11 5.34 -15.13 -3.39
N LEU A 12 4.58 -14.17 -2.86
CA LEU A 12 4.79 -12.75 -3.17
C LEU A 12 6.14 -12.25 -2.67
N ARG A 13 6.57 -12.71 -1.48
CA ARG A 13 7.84 -12.33 -0.86
C ARG A 13 9.02 -12.96 -1.57
N ASP A 14 9.00 -14.27 -1.74
CA ASP A 14 10.18 -15.07 -2.08
C ASP A 14 10.34 -15.22 -3.60
N VAL A 15 9.23 -15.40 -4.32
CA VAL A 15 9.25 -15.59 -5.78
C VAL A 15 9.06 -14.29 -6.54
N ARG A 16 8.03 -13.48 -6.14
CA ARG A 16 7.72 -12.21 -6.82
C ARG A 16 8.57 -11.06 -6.31
N ARG A 17 9.30 -11.23 -5.20
CA ARG A 17 10.15 -10.21 -4.57
C ARG A 17 9.45 -8.85 -4.40
N MET A 18 8.18 -8.91 -4.00
CA MET A 18 7.39 -7.69 -3.77
C MET A 18 7.91 -6.96 -2.54
N SER A 19 7.76 -5.63 -2.53
CA SER A 19 8.20 -4.84 -1.38
C SER A 19 7.49 -5.26 -0.08
N PRO A 20 8.16 -5.17 1.08
CA PRO A 20 7.55 -5.51 2.38
C PRO A 20 6.22 -4.78 2.61
N ASN A 21 6.13 -3.50 2.24
CA ASN A 21 4.92 -2.70 2.36
C ASN A 21 3.75 -3.25 1.51
N THR A 22 4.06 -3.79 0.32
CA THR A 22 3.05 -4.44 -0.54
C THR A 22 2.55 -5.72 0.10
N VAL A 23 3.46 -6.56 0.61
CA VAL A 23 3.09 -7.83 1.27
C VAL A 23 2.23 -7.57 2.51
N VAL A 24 2.60 -6.60 3.36
CA VAL A 24 1.81 -6.19 4.53
C VAL A 24 0.43 -5.67 4.12
N SER A 25 0.35 -4.87 3.07
CA SER A 25 -0.92 -4.34 2.57
C SER A 25 -1.83 -5.46 2.05
N TYR A 26 -1.26 -6.42 1.31
CA TYR A 26 -1.99 -7.57 0.77
C TYR A 26 -2.41 -8.54 1.89
N ALA A 27 -1.59 -8.74 2.91
CA ALA A 27 -1.97 -9.52 4.09
C ALA A 27 -3.22 -8.95 4.78
N ARG A 28 -3.29 -7.61 4.89
CA ARG A 28 -4.46 -6.91 5.44
C ARG A 28 -5.69 -7.07 4.54
N ASP A 29 -5.54 -6.93 3.23
CA ASP A 29 -6.63 -7.07 2.27
C ASP A 29 -7.19 -8.51 2.27
N LEU A 30 -6.33 -9.53 2.33
CA LEU A 30 -6.73 -10.95 2.40
C LEU A 30 -7.31 -11.31 3.79
N GLY A 31 -6.85 -10.66 4.84
CA GLY A 31 -7.47 -10.76 6.17
C GLY A 31 -8.93 -10.30 6.15
N ALA A 32 -9.21 -9.16 5.49
CA ALA A 32 -10.57 -8.67 5.30
C ALA A 32 -11.44 -9.62 4.45
N LEU A 33 -10.85 -10.24 3.42
CA LEU A 33 -11.52 -11.26 2.61
C LEU A 33 -11.86 -12.50 3.43
N THR A 34 -10.94 -12.94 4.30
CA THR A 34 -11.16 -14.09 5.21
C THR A 34 -12.31 -13.80 6.20
N GLU A 35 -12.31 -12.61 6.76
CA GLU A 35 -13.39 -12.18 7.65
C GLU A 35 -14.73 -12.15 6.93
N TYR A 36 -14.74 -11.65 5.69
CA TYR A 36 -15.95 -11.66 4.85
C TYR A 36 -16.44 -13.08 4.60
N ALA A 37 -15.55 -13.98 4.17
CA ALA A 37 -15.89 -15.38 3.90
C ALA A 37 -16.45 -16.07 5.14
N SER A 38 -15.83 -15.89 6.31
CA SER A 38 -16.28 -16.45 7.59
C SER A 38 -17.67 -15.98 7.98
N LYS A 39 -18.00 -14.69 7.78
CA LYS A 39 -19.34 -14.14 8.04
C LYS A 39 -20.42 -14.75 7.14
N HIS A 40 -20.02 -15.27 5.99
CA HIS A 40 -20.93 -15.95 5.06
C HIS A 40 -20.83 -17.49 5.15
N HIS A 41 -20.16 -18.02 6.20
CA HIS A 41 -19.95 -19.46 6.42
C HIS A 41 -19.29 -20.17 5.21
N LYS A 42 -18.43 -19.46 4.48
CA LYS A 42 -17.68 -19.97 3.33
C LYS A 42 -16.18 -20.00 3.62
N ARG A 43 -15.48 -20.92 2.96
CA ARG A 43 -14.02 -20.84 2.86
C ARG A 43 -13.65 -19.85 1.76
N VAL A 44 -12.46 -19.25 1.86
CA VAL A 44 -12.00 -18.26 0.87
C VAL A 44 -11.92 -18.89 -0.53
N GLU A 45 -11.51 -20.16 -0.62
CA GLU A 45 -11.41 -20.90 -1.87
C GLU A 45 -12.78 -21.23 -2.51
N ALA A 46 -13.86 -21.11 -1.74
CA ALA A 46 -15.22 -21.41 -2.18
C ALA A 46 -16.06 -20.17 -2.49
N LEU A 47 -15.47 -18.98 -2.45
CA LEU A 47 -16.14 -17.77 -2.85
C LEU A 47 -16.31 -17.73 -4.37
N ASP A 48 -17.50 -17.36 -4.81
CA ASP A 48 -17.81 -17.17 -6.21
C ASP A 48 -17.65 -15.70 -6.64
N ARG A 49 -17.84 -15.41 -7.92
CA ARG A 49 -17.79 -14.05 -8.48
C ARG A 49 -18.72 -13.07 -7.76
N ARG A 50 -19.95 -13.51 -7.43
CA ARG A 50 -20.95 -12.66 -6.76
C ARG A 50 -20.52 -12.30 -5.35
N ASP A 51 -19.90 -13.24 -4.64
CA ASP A 51 -19.32 -13.01 -3.33
C ASP A 51 -18.22 -11.95 -3.40
N LEU A 52 -17.32 -12.05 -4.39
CA LEU A 52 -16.21 -11.11 -4.56
C LEU A 52 -16.68 -9.71 -4.96
N GLU A 53 -17.70 -9.62 -5.81
CA GLU A 53 -18.33 -8.33 -6.14
C GLU A 53 -19.01 -7.71 -4.91
N ALA A 54 -19.69 -8.53 -4.08
CA ALA A 54 -20.30 -8.07 -2.83
C ALA A 54 -19.23 -7.66 -1.80
N PHE A 55 -18.12 -8.38 -1.72
CA PHE A 55 -16.96 -7.99 -0.90
C PHE A 55 -16.42 -6.63 -1.31
N ALA A 56 -16.19 -6.40 -2.61
CA ALA A 56 -15.69 -5.11 -3.10
C ALA A 56 -16.67 -3.94 -2.77
N ARG A 57 -17.97 -4.15 -2.95
CA ARG A 57 -19.01 -3.16 -2.55
C ARG A 57 -18.98 -2.90 -1.05
N ARG A 58 -18.81 -3.94 -0.22
CA ARG A 58 -18.71 -3.79 1.22
C ARG A 58 -17.50 -2.97 1.67
N LEU A 59 -16.34 -3.15 1.03
CA LEU A 59 -15.16 -2.34 1.32
C LEU A 59 -15.46 -0.85 1.09
N MET A 60 -16.16 -0.50 0.01
CA MET A 60 -16.59 0.88 -0.25
C MET A 60 -17.59 1.38 0.79
N ALA A 61 -18.59 0.58 1.14
CA ALA A 61 -19.59 0.93 2.15
C ALA A 61 -18.96 1.15 3.54
N ASN A 62 -17.86 0.47 3.83
CA ASN A 62 -17.07 0.65 5.06
C ASN A 62 -16.15 1.89 5.01
N GLY A 63 -16.25 2.74 4.00
CA GLY A 63 -15.52 4.00 3.89
C GLY A 63 -14.09 3.88 3.36
N LEU A 64 -13.68 2.75 2.78
CA LEU A 64 -12.38 2.66 2.12
C LEU A 64 -12.36 3.53 0.87
N SER A 65 -11.24 4.24 0.66
CA SER A 65 -11.07 5.04 -0.54
C SER A 65 -11.11 4.18 -1.81
N PRO A 66 -11.57 4.70 -2.96
CA PRO A 66 -11.57 3.97 -4.24
C PRO A 66 -10.20 3.38 -4.58
N ARG A 67 -9.11 4.08 -4.25
CA ARG A 67 -7.74 3.60 -4.45
C ARG A 67 -7.41 2.38 -3.59
N SER A 68 -7.85 2.37 -2.33
CA SER A 68 -7.67 1.23 -1.43
C SER A 68 -8.49 0.02 -1.87
N VAL A 69 -9.73 0.24 -2.33
CA VAL A 69 -10.57 -0.83 -2.89
C VAL A 69 -9.96 -1.38 -4.17
N ALA A 70 -9.44 -0.54 -5.06
CA ALA A 70 -8.76 -0.98 -6.28
C ALA A 70 -7.52 -1.84 -5.97
N ARG A 71 -6.73 -1.47 -4.95
CA ARG A 71 -5.61 -2.30 -4.48
C ARG A 71 -6.10 -3.64 -3.96
N ALA A 72 -7.14 -3.67 -3.12
CA ALA A 72 -7.70 -4.91 -2.57
C ALA A 72 -8.23 -5.83 -3.69
N VAL A 73 -8.90 -5.28 -4.70
CA VAL A 73 -9.34 -6.03 -5.89
C VAL A 73 -8.14 -6.60 -6.65
N ALA A 74 -7.07 -5.83 -6.84
CA ALA A 74 -5.84 -6.32 -7.47
C ALA A 74 -5.20 -7.46 -6.67
N CYS A 75 -5.17 -7.35 -5.34
CA CYS A 75 -4.70 -8.39 -4.42
C CYS A 75 -5.53 -9.67 -4.57
N VAL A 76 -6.86 -9.57 -4.51
CA VAL A 76 -7.79 -10.71 -4.66
C VAL A 76 -7.63 -11.40 -6.02
N ARG A 77 -7.54 -10.65 -7.10
CA ARG A 77 -7.26 -11.22 -8.43
C ARG A 77 -5.93 -11.96 -8.49
N GLY A 78 -4.88 -11.39 -7.89
CA GLY A 78 -3.57 -12.05 -7.79
C GLY A 78 -3.65 -13.34 -6.99
N PHE A 79 -4.38 -13.34 -5.89
CA PHE A 79 -4.58 -14.51 -5.04
C PHE A 79 -5.31 -15.65 -5.76
N TYR A 80 -6.44 -15.38 -6.42
CA TYR A 80 -7.15 -16.44 -7.13
C TYR A 80 -6.41 -16.95 -8.35
N ARG A 81 -5.65 -16.11 -9.05
CA ARG A 81 -4.74 -16.56 -10.11
C ARG A 81 -3.65 -17.49 -9.57
N PHE A 82 -3.11 -17.20 -8.38
CA PHE A 82 -2.18 -18.09 -7.70
C PHE A 82 -2.86 -19.42 -7.33
N LEU A 83 -4.08 -19.39 -6.76
CA LEU A 83 -4.83 -20.61 -6.43
C LEU A 83 -5.14 -21.46 -7.65
N LEU A 84 -5.44 -20.84 -8.79
CA LEU A 84 -5.67 -21.54 -10.06
C LEU A 84 -4.38 -22.22 -10.55
N GLY A 85 -3.24 -21.53 -10.48
CA GLY A 85 -1.93 -22.11 -10.80
C GLY A 85 -1.56 -23.29 -9.91
N GLU A 86 -1.88 -23.22 -8.62
CA GLU A 86 -1.71 -24.29 -7.64
C GLU A 86 -2.79 -25.39 -7.72
N LYS A 87 -3.72 -25.30 -8.68
CA LYS A 87 -4.85 -26.23 -8.86
C LYS A 87 -5.74 -26.37 -7.60
N LYS A 88 -5.79 -25.33 -6.76
CA LYS A 88 -6.63 -25.28 -5.55
C LYS A 88 -8.05 -24.82 -5.83
N VAL A 89 -8.28 -24.21 -6.98
CA VAL A 89 -9.60 -23.87 -7.53
C VAL A 89 -9.67 -24.34 -9.00
N ALA A 90 -10.87 -24.68 -9.45
CA ALA A 90 -11.07 -25.17 -10.82
C ALA A 90 -11.17 -24.02 -11.85
N ALA A 91 -11.57 -22.83 -11.43
CA ALA A 91 -11.68 -21.62 -12.24
C ALA A 91 -11.35 -20.39 -11.39
N ASP A 92 -10.97 -19.30 -12.03
CA ASP A 92 -10.69 -18.02 -11.35
C ASP A 92 -12.00 -17.22 -11.19
N PRO A 93 -12.59 -17.13 -9.97
CA PRO A 93 -13.81 -16.37 -9.75
C PRO A 93 -13.58 -14.85 -9.80
N ALA A 94 -12.31 -14.41 -9.79
CA ALA A 94 -11.93 -13.00 -9.80
C ALA A 94 -11.50 -12.50 -11.19
N GLU A 95 -11.56 -13.33 -12.24
CA GLU A 95 -11.09 -12.98 -13.58
C GLU A 95 -11.70 -11.66 -14.08
N ASP A 96 -13.03 -11.52 -13.98
CA ASP A 96 -13.78 -10.32 -14.38
C ASP A 96 -14.05 -9.32 -13.25
N LEU A 97 -13.46 -9.51 -12.08
CA LEU A 97 -13.68 -8.61 -10.96
C LEU A 97 -13.13 -7.22 -11.28
N ARG A 98 -14.02 -6.23 -11.36
CA ARG A 98 -13.64 -4.85 -11.70
C ARG A 98 -13.37 -4.02 -10.47
N ALA A 99 -12.26 -3.31 -10.50
CA ALA A 99 -11.97 -2.29 -9.50
C ALA A 99 -12.82 -1.04 -9.75
N PRO A 100 -13.25 -0.31 -8.69
CA PRO A 100 -13.86 1.00 -8.88
C PRO A 100 -12.87 1.93 -9.56
N ARG A 101 -13.35 2.77 -10.48
CA ARG A 101 -12.52 3.82 -11.09
C ARG A 101 -12.19 4.87 -10.04
N ALA A 102 -10.94 4.94 -9.66
CA ALA A 102 -10.41 6.08 -8.91
C ALA A 102 -10.07 7.16 -9.93
N TRP A 103 -10.72 8.32 -9.86
CA TRP A 103 -10.30 9.49 -10.62
C TRP A 103 -8.92 9.90 -10.08
N PRO A 104 -7.92 10.08 -10.96
CA PRO A 104 -6.65 10.62 -10.51
C PRO A 104 -6.89 12.05 -10.01
N ALA A 105 -6.78 12.27 -8.70
CA ALA A 105 -6.69 13.61 -8.19
C ALA A 105 -5.37 14.21 -8.67
N LEU A 106 -5.41 15.40 -9.26
CA LEU A 106 -4.20 16.15 -9.56
C LEU A 106 -3.44 16.38 -8.25
N PRO A 107 -2.12 16.14 -8.22
CA PRO A 107 -1.33 16.43 -7.04
C PRO A 107 -1.48 17.91 -6.67
N THR A 108 -1.79 18.20 -5.41
CA THR A 108 -1.65 19.55 -4.88
C THR A 108 -0.18 19.81 -4.64
N TYR A 109 0.31 20.93 -5.13
CA TYR A 109 1.68 21.38 -4.89
C TYR A 109 1.64 22.65 -4.06
N LEU A 110 2.73 22.90 -3.33
CA LEU A 110 2.95 24.16 -2.63
C LEU A 110 3.59 25.13 -3.63
N ASP A 111 3.15 26.40 -3.62
CA ASP A 111 3.88 27.44 -4.31
C ASP A 111 5.18 27.79 -3.56
N LEU A 112 6.04 28.58 -4.20
CA LEU A 112 7.34 28.91 -3.64
C LEU A 112 7.23 29.63 -2.29
N GLU A 113 6.27 30.56 -2.16
CA GLU A 113 6.04 31.29 -0.91
C GLU A 113 5.58 30.36 0.24
N ALA A 114 4.75 29.36 -0.07
CA ALA A 114 4.33 28.34 0.91
C ALA A 114 5.49 27.43 1.32
N VAL A 115 6.39 27.10 0.39
CA VAL A 115 7.62 26.35 0.70
C VAL A 115 8.53 27.17 1.61
N ASP A 116 8.78 28.44 1.30
CA ASP A 116 9.62 29.32 2.13
C ASP A 116 9.06 29.45 3.54
N ARG A 117 7.73 29.63 3.66
CA ARG A 117 7.06 29.64 4.97
C ARG A 117 7.21 28.33 5.71
N LEU A 118 7.14 27.18 5.03
CA LEU A 118 7.34 25.88 5.65
C LEU A 118 8.77 25.71 6.16
N LEU A 119 9.76 26.09 5.37
CA LEU A 119 11.17 26.02 5.73
C LEU A 119 11.53 26.95 6.88
N ALA A 120 10.81 28.06 7.05
CA ALA A 120 11.02 29.02 8.13
C ALA A 120 10.34 28.64 9.47
N GLN A 121 9.48 27.60 9.50
CA GLN A 121 8.71 27.25 10.71
C GLN A 121 9.54 26.71 11.87
N PRO A 122 10.60 25.87 11.66
CA PRO A 122 11.32 25.30 12.80
C PRO A 122 12.08 26.35 13.59
N ASP A 123 11.91 26.37 14.89
CA ASP A 123 12.66 27.24 15.81
C ASP A 123 14.09 26.72 15.98
N VAL A 124 15.04 27.35 15.31
CA VAL A 124 16.45 26.94 15.31
C VAL A 124 17.18 27.27 16.63
N SER A 125 16.53 27.96 17.57
CA SER A 125 17.08 28.17 18.91
C SER A 125 17.01 26.87 19.75
N GLU A 126 16.14 25.94 19.36
CA GLU A 126 15.94 24.67 20.02
C GLU A 126 16.60 23.52 19.22
N PRO A 127 17.24 22.54 19.90
CA PRO A 127 17.87 21.39 19.21
C PRO A 127 16.93 20.59 18.31
N ARG A 128 15.65 20.51 18.69
CA ARG A 128 14.61 19.88 17.86
C ARG A 128 14.34 20.67 16.60
N GLY A 129 14.21 21.98 16.71
CA GLY A 129 13.98 22.85 15.58
C GLY A 129 15.15 22.85 14.59
N LEU A 130 16.38 22.83 15.07
CA LEU A 130 17.59 22.67 14.24
C LEU A 130 17.53 21.35 13.42
N ARG A 131 17.24 20.24 14.09
CA ARG A 131 17.08 18.94 13.43
C ARG A 131 15.96 18.97 12.38
N ASP A 132 14.78 19.49 12.77
CA ASP A 132 13.59 19.49 11.91
C ASP A 132 13.83 20.38 10.69
N LYS A 133 14.50 21.54 10.86
CA LYS A 133 14.93 22.40 9.75
C LYS A 133 15.85 21.66 8.79
N ALA A 134 16.89 21.01 9.29
CA ALA A 134 17.83 20.25 8.46
C ALA A 134 17.11 19.15 7.66
N LEU A 135 16.16 18.43 8.30
CA LEU A 135 15.40 17.37 7.62
C LEU A 135 14.56 17.93 6.47
N ILE A 136 13.81 19.02 6.67
CA ILE A 136 12.95 19.57 5.62
C ILE A 136 13.76 20.25 4.50
N GLU A 137 14.89 20.88 4.83
CA GLU A 137 15.80 21.45 3.82
C GLU A 137 16.42 20.36 2.93
N VAL A 138 16.88 19.25 3.52
CA VAL A 138 17.41 18.11 2.76
C VAL A 138 16.32 17.49 1.89
N LEU A 139 15.09 17.33 2.41
CA LEU A 139 13.95 16.84 1.61
C LEU A 139 13.66 17.74 0.42
N TYR A 140 13.66 19.05 0.63
CA TYR A 140 13.38 20.02 -0.42
C TYR A 140 14.47 20.05 -1.47
N ALA A 141 15.73 20.05 -1.06
CA ALA A 141 16.89 20.11 -1.96
C ALA A 141 17.06 18.83 -2.80
N THR A 142 16.76 17.67 -2.22
CA THR A 142 17.08 16.38 -2.85
C THR A 142 15.87 15.65 -3.43
N GLY A 143 14.65 15.97 -2.98
CA GLY A 143 13.44 15.22 -3.34
C GLY A 143 13.39 13.78 -2.80
N LEU A 144 14.22 13.44 -1.82
CA LEU A 144 14.21 12.13 -1.16
C LEU A 144 12.85 11.84 -0.52
N ARG A 145 12.49 10.56 -0.46
CA ARG A 145 11.35 10.15 0.37
C ARG A 145 11.73 10.21 1.84
N VAL A 146 10.75 10.45 2.72
CA VAL A 146 10.99 10.51 4.18
C VAL A 146 11.72 9.26 4.69
N SER A 147 11.39 8.08 4.19
CA SER A 147 12.05 6.83 4.57
C SER A 147 13.52 6.75 4.10
N GLU A 148 13.84 7.35 2.96
CA GLU A 148 15.19 7.43 2.43
C GLU A 148 16.02 8.42 3.24
N LEU A 149 15.45 9.60 3.55
CA LEU A 149 16.06 10.58 4.44
C LEU A 149 16.39 9.99 5.81
N LEU A 150 15.45 9.28 6.44
CA LEU A 150 15.66 8.68 7.75
C LEU A 150 16.67 7.51 7.75
N ALA A 151 16.99 6.96 6.59
CA ALA A 151 18.02 5.93 6.43
C ALA A 151 19.41 6.50 6.13
N LEU A 152 19.54 7.81 5.84
CA LEU A 152 20.81 8.44 5.56
C LEU A 152 21.77 8.33 6.75
N LYS A 153 23.03 8.06 6.44
CA LYS A 153 24.13 8.06 7.40
C LYS A 153 25.04 9.25 7.13
N PRO A 154 25.78 9.74 8.12
CA PRO A 154 26.73 10.85 7.91
C PRO A 154 27.71 10.62 6.75
N GLY A 155 28.10 9.36 6.49
CA GLY A 155 29.00 9.01 5.38
C GLY A 155 28.36 9.04 3.99
N ASP A 156 27.04 9.17 3.90
CA ASP A 156 26.32 9.26 2.62
C ASP A 156 26.22 10.72 2.13
N ILE A 157 26.67 11.67 2.97
CA ILE A 157 26.59 13.12 2.68
C ILE A 157 28.02 13.64 2.43
N ASN A 158 28.23 14.20 1.25
CA ASN A 158 29.47 14.91 0.95
C ASN A 158 29.28 16.42 1.20
N LEU A 159 29.74 16.88 2.36
CA LEU A 159 29.62 18.30 2.77
C LEU A 159 30.59 19.22 2.01
N GLU A 160 31.61 18.67 1.33
CA GLU A 160 32.59 19.46 0.58
C GLU A 160 32.15 19.73 -0.87
N ALA A 161 31.22 18.93 -1.37
CA ALA A 161 30.74 19.07 -2.76
C ALA A 161 29.55 20.04 -2.92
N GLY A 162 29.00 20.56 -1.84
CA GLY A 162 27.87 21.49 -1.84
C GLY A 162 26.52 20.79 -1.98
#